data_eb42efce9ca3656c95ff15ba92b2c895
#
_entry.id   eb42efce9ca3656c95ff15ba92b2c895
#
_cell.length_a   1.000
_cell.length_b   1.000
_cell.length_c   1.000
_cell.angle_alpha   90.00
_cell.angle_beta   90.00
_cell.angle_gamma   90.00
#
_symmetry.space_group_name_H-M   'P 1'
#
loop_
_entity.id
_entity.type
_entity.pdbx_description
1 polymer ?
#
loop_
_entity_poly.entity_id
_entity_poly.type
_entity_poly.pdbx_seq_one_letter_code
_entity_poly.pdbx_strand_id
1 'polypeptide(L)'
;MTPRATAAIRAQFEATFRDNTPLTEAEARQALTEYDVILPTLGDAFTAGAFAGQPRCRLLANFGAGYNHIDIAAARAAGITVTNTPDVVTNATADLALALMLMVLRRASEGERLLREGQWSGWNPTQLLGHEMSGRTVGIIGMGRIGKAIARRCHLGFGMDVAFFNRSIISALEIPARQFQDLHQMLAVSDVAVVAVPGGSETRGLIGAPELRALGSDSCLINIARGDVVDEEDLIAALRDGIIAGAGLDVYAREPHVPQALLDAPNATLLPHLGTATDETRTRMALRALDNILAVRAGQRPQDLVV
;
A
#
# COMPACT_ATOMS: atom_id res chain seq x y z
N MET A 1 6.62 5.93 16.62
CA MET A 1 7.29 6.95 15.77
C MET A 1 8.81 6.85 15.90
N THR A 2 9.57 7.38 14.91
CA THR A 2 11.03 7.44 15.01
C THR A 2 11.46 8.43 16.11
N PRO A 3 12.63 8.23 16.76
CA PRO A 3 13.10 9.12 17.82
C PRO A 3 13.20 10.59 17.37
N ARG A 4 13.66 10.81 16.12
CA ARG A 4 13.76 12.16 15.54
C ARG A 4 12.41 12.84 15.38
N ALA A 5 11.40 12.10 14.90
CA ALA A 5 10.05 12.62 14.76
C ALA A 5 9.41 12.93 16.13
N THR A 6 9.58 12.02 17.10
CA THR A 6 9.09 12.20 18.47
C THR A 6 9.69 13.45 19.10
N ALA A 7 11.00 13.67 18.96
CA ALA A 7 11.68 14.86 19.49
C ALA A 7 11.14 16.14 18.83
N ALA A 8 10.94 16.15 17.51
CA ALA A 8 10.42 17.32 16.80
C ALA A 8 8.98 17.68 17.23
N ILE A 9 8.11 16.69 17.44
CA ILE A 9 6.73 16.91 17.90
C ILE A 9 6.74 17.44 19.34
N ARG A 10 7.49 16.82 20.25
CA ARG A 10 7.59 17.25 21.66
C ARG A 10 8.16 18.66 21.83
N ALA A 11 9.00 19.10 20.92
CA ALA A 11 9.53 20.48 20.94
C ALA A 11 8.46 21.54 20.62
N GLN A 12 7.32 21.17 20.03
CA GLN A 12 6.28 22.08 19.57
C GLN A 12 4.95 21.94 20.33
N PHE A 13 4.70 20.76 20.93
CA PHE A 13 3.41 20.38 21.50
C PHE A 13 3.58 19.55 22.78
N GLU A 14 2.63 19.70 23.69
CA GLU A 14 2.36 18.71 24.72
C GLU A 14 1.71 17.50 24.02
N ALA A 15 2.47 16.40 23.86
CA ALA A 15 2.07 15.29 23.03
C ALA A 15 2.01 13.98 23.81
N THR A 16 0.87 13.30 23.74
CA THR A 16 0.68 11.94 24.23
C THR A 16 0.97 10.96 23.10
N PHE A 17 1.84 10.00 23.35
CA PHE A 17 2.12 8.90 22.42
C PHE A 17 1.50 7.61 22.95
N ARG A 18 0.66 6.98 22.16
CA ARG A 18 0.13 5.65 22.48
C ARG A 18 1.08 4.55 22.02
N ASP A 19 0.83 3.35 22.51
CA ASP A 19 1.37 2.11 21.96
C ASP A 19 0.80 1.85 20.54
N ASN A 20 1.19 0.74 19.93
CA ASN A 20 0.82 0.44 18.53
C ASN A 20 -0.57 -0.20 18.39
N THR A 21 -1.45 -0.15 19.40
CA THR A 21 -2.80 -0.69 19.30
C THR A 21 -3.71 0.31 18.58
N PRO A 22 -4.35 -0.07 17.48
CA PRO A 22 -5.29 0.81 16.78
C PRO A 22 -6.45 1.23 17.68
N LEU A 23 -6.92 2.47 17.49
CA LEU A 23 -8.10 2.98 18.19
C LEU A 23 -9.37 2.27 17.69
N THR A 24 -10.19 1.78 18.61
CA THR A 24 -11.58 1.43 18.33
C THR A 24 -12.38 2.70 18.02
N GLU A 25 -13.56 2.57 17.42
CA GLU A 25 -14.47 3.71 17.17
C GLU A 25 -14.80 4.49 18.45
N ALA A 26 -15.02 3.79 19.57
CA ALA A 26 -15.31 4.42 20.86
C ALA A 26 -14.10 5.22 21.39
N GLU A 27 -12.89 4.67 21.30
CA GLU A 27 -11.66 5.36 21.70
C GLU A 27 -11.35 6.54 20.77
N ALA A 28 -11.58 6.40 19.45
CA ALA A 28 -11.43 7.49 18.49
C ALA A 28 -12.41 8.64 18.82
N ARG A 29 -13.66 8.34 19.15
CA ARG A 29 -14.64 9.33 19.62
C ARG A 29 -14.19 10.03 20.90
N GLN A 30 -13.69 9.28 21.89
CA GLN A 30 -13.15 9.86 23.12
C GLN A 30 -11.96 10.77 22.81
N ALA A 31 -11.01 10.32 22.00
CA ALA A 31 -9.85 11.13 21.60
C ALA A 31 -10.26 12.44 20.91
N LEU A 32 -11.31 12.42 20.07
CA LEU A 32 -11.83 13.64 19.44
C LEU A 32 -12.38 14.67 20.46
N THR A 33 -12.78 14.27 21.66
CA THR A 33 -13.23 15.19 22.72
C THR A 33 -12.08 15.66 23.61
N GLU A 34 -10.97 14.93 23.68
CA GLU A 34 -9.86 15.20 24.60
C GLU A 34 -8.76 16.04 23.97
N TYR A 35 -8.43 15.81 22.68
CA TYR A 35 -7.28 16.41 22.02
C TYR A 35 -7.68 17.47 20.98
N ASP A 36 -6.88 18.51 20.82
CA ASP A 36 -7.08 19.56 19.80
C ASP A 36 -6.66 19.06 18.40
N VAL A 37 -5.63 18.21 18.35
CA VAL A 37 -5.05 17.62 17.15
C VAL A 37 -4.77 16.13 17.39
N ILE A 38 -5.11 15.31 16.44
CA ILE A 38 -4.79 13.88 16.48
C ILE A 38 -3.98 13.52 15.23
N LEU A 39 -3.01 12.65 15.42
CA LEU A 39 -2.21 12.06 14.35
C LEU A 39 -2.64 10.59 14.19
N PRO A 40 -3.72 10.31 13.43
CA PRO A 40 -4.19 8.95 13.23
C PRO A 40 -3.22 8.15 12.40
N THR A 41 -3.21 6.84 12.65
CA THR A 41 -2.44 5.84 11.90
C THR A 41 -3.38 4.85 11.22
N LEU A 42 -2.86 4.08 10.28
CA LEU A 42 -3.62 3.03 9.63
C LEU A 42 -4.16 2.03 10.68
N GLY A 43 -5.45 1.73 10.58
CA GLY A 43 -6.15 0.85 11.52
C GLY A 43 -6.97 1.58 12.59
N ASP A 44 -6.69 2.86 12.87
CA ASP A 44 -7.52 3.66 13.78
C ASP A 44 -8.93 3.86 13.19
N ALA A 45 -9.99 3.55 13.96
CA ALA A 45 -11.36 3.54 13.46
C ALA A 45 -12.03 4.93 13.56
N PHE A 46 -11.61 5.89 12.73
CA PHE A 46 -12.29 7.18 12.56
C PHE A 46 -13.49 7.04 11.59
N THR A 47 -14.37 6.10 11.86
CA THR A 47 -15.61 5.87 11.11
C THR A 47 -16.64 6.96 11.42
N ALA A 48 -17.77 7.01 10.72
CA ALA A 48 -18.82 8.01 10.93
C ALA A 48 -19.26 8.11 12.40
N GLY A 49 -19.33 6.97 13.11
CA GLY A 49 -19.72 6.92 14.52
C GLY A 49 -18.71 7.60 15.46
N ALA A 50 -17.45 7.66 15.12
CA ALA A 50 -16.45 8.35 15.93
C ALA A 50 -16.71 9.86 16.02
N PHE A 51 -17.28 10.47 14.97
CA PHE A 51 -17.56 11.91 14.91
C PHE A 51 -18.88 12.33 15.58
N ALA A 52 -19.61 11.40 16.20
CA ALA A 52 -20.85 11.73 16.91
C ALA A 52 -20.56 12.55 18.16
N GLY A 53 -21.27 13.69 18.34
CA GLY A 53 -21.10 14.59 19.47
C GLY A 53 -20.47 15.94 19.10
N GLN A 54 -19.82 16.55 20.07
CA GLN A 54 -19.13 17.84 19.88
C GLN A 54 -17.62 17.65 20.07
N PRO A 55 -16.86 17.43 18.99
CA PRO A 55 -15.43 17.22 19.09
C PRO A 55 -14.71 18.53 19.48
N ARG A 56 -13.71 18.40 20.35
CA ARG A 56 -12.71 19.43 20.60
C ARG A 56 -11.68 19.48 19.48
N CYS A 57 -11.41 18.33 18.88
CA CYS A 57 -10.42 18.16 17.82
C CYS A 57 -10.76 19.02 16.60
N ARG A 58 -9.74 19.71 16.07
CA ARG A 58 -9.85 20.55 14.87
C ARG A 58 -9.08 20.01 13.67
N LEU A 59 -8.18 19.06 13.90
CA LEU A 59 -7.32 18.53 12.85
C LEU A 59 -7.00 17.07 13.09
N LEU A 60 -7.26 16.24 12.08
CA LEU A 60 -6.68 14.91 11.92
C LEU A 60 -5.50 15.00 10.93
N ALA A 61 -4.27 14.99 11.44
CA ALA A 61 -3.07 14.99 10.62
C ALA A 61 -2.66 13.54 10.32
N ASN A 62 -3.28 12.92 9.31
CA ASN A 62 -3.13 11.50 9.03
C ASN A 62 -1.69 11.10 8.72
N PHE A 63 -1.16 10.12 9.45
CA PHE A 63 0.17 9.54 9.26
C PHE A 63 0.13 8.48 8.15
N GLY A 64 -0.05 8.93 6.91
CA GLY A 64 -0.15 8.07 5.72
C GLY A 64 -0.64 8.83 4.50
N ALA A 65 -0.33 8.32 3.32
CA ALA A 65 -0.89 8.85 2.08
C ALA A 65 -2.36 8.43 1.90
N GLY A 66 -2.70 7.17 2.24
CA GLY A 66 -4.06 6.66 2.26
C GLY A 66 -4.77 6.99 3.57
N TYR A 67 -6.05 7.30 3.50
CA TYR A 67 -6.89 7.73 4.64
C TYR A 67 -8.26 7.04 4.67
N ASN A 68 -8.36 5.84 4.14
CA ASN A 68 -9.61 5.05 4.05
C ASN A 68 -10.23 4.69 5.42
N HIS A 69 -9.45 4.75 6.49
CA HIS A 69 -9.87 4.52 7.87
C HIS A 69 -10.51 5.77 8.51
N ILE A 70 -10.57 6.90 7.79
CA ILE A 70 -11.19 8.15 8.23
C ILE A 70 -12.41 8.42 7.34
N ASP A 71 -13.59 8.55 7.94
CA ASP A 71 -14.77 9.02 7.24
C ASP A 71 -14.66 10.53 6.98
N ILE A 72 -14.28 10.88 5.76
CA ILE A 72 -14.04 12.26 5.34
C ILE A 72 -15.33 13.10 5.34
N ALA A 73 -16.46 12.50 5.02
CA ALA A 73 -17.75 13.20 5.02
C ALA A 73 -18.18 13.56 6.46
N ALA A 74 -18.02 12.62 7.39
CA ALA A 74 -18.31 12.84 8.81
C ALA A 74 -17.33 13.84 9.44
N ALA A 75 -16.04 13.75 9.14
CA ALA A 75 -15.02 14.71 9.59
C ALA A 75 -15.36 16.14 9.14
N ARG A 76 -15.71 16.32 7.84
CA ARG A 76 -16.15 17.60 7.29
C ARG A 76 -17.40 18.12 7.98
N ALA A 77 -18.42 17.28 8.18
CA ALA A 77 -19.65 17.67 8.87
C ALA A 77 -19.42 18.10 10.33
N ALA A 78 -18.41 17.49 10.99
CA ALA A 78 -17.97 17.86 12.34
C ALA A 78 -17.03 19.09 12.38
N GLY A 79 -16.73 19.71 11.24
CA GLY A 79 -15.82 20.86 11.15
C GLY A 79 -14.34 20.54 11.43
N ILE A 80 -13.94 19.27 11.23
CA ILE A 80 -12.57 18.80 11.44
C ILE A 80 -11.83 18.78 10.12
N THR A 81 -10.71 19.48 10.06
CA THR A 81 -9.77 19.43 8.95
C THR A 81 -9.06 18.07 8.91
N VAL A 82 -8.89 17.51 7.73
CA VAL A 82 -8.09 16.29 7.54
C VAL A 82 -6.95 16.58 6.57
N THR A 83 -5.74 16.19 6.94
CA THR A 83 -4.56 16.21 6.07
C THR A 83 -3.95 14.82 5.96
N ASN A 84 -3.13 14.58 4.94
CA ASN A 84 -2.40 13.33 4.77
C ASN A 84 -0.90 13.59 4.50
N THR A 85 -0.12 12.55 4.19
CA THR A 85 1.31 12.68 3.90
C THR A 85 1.66 12.08 2.53
N PRO A 86 1.23 12.70 1.43
CA PRO A 86 1.56 12.25 0.07
C PRO A 86 3.04 12.47 -0.23
N ASP A 87 3.51 11.95 -1.37
CA ASP A 87 4.86 12.09 -1.93
C ASP A 87 5.97 11.40 -1.14
N VAL A 88 6.05 11.63 0.15
CA VAL A 88 7.14 11.12 1.02
C VAL A 88 7.22 9.59 1.08
N VAL A 89 6.13 8.89 0.74
CA VAL A 89 6.02 7.42 0.75
C VAL A 89 6.44 6.78 -0.58
N THR A 90 6.54 7.57 -1.66
CA THR A 90 6.59 7.08 -3.04
C THR A 90 7.77 6.14 -3.29
N ASN A 91 8.97 6.53 -2.91
CA ASN A 91 10.17 5.75 -3.19
C ASN A 91 10.22 4.45 -2.40
N ALA A 92 9.98 4.49 -1.09
CA ALA A 92 10.02 3.29 -0.25
C ALA A 92 8.97 2.25 -0.70
N THR A 93 7.75 2.70 -1.02
CA THR A 93 6.71 1.79 -1.52
C THR A 93 7.06 1.21 -2.89
N ALA A 94 7.66 2.01 -3.78
CA ALA A 94 8.13 1.51 -5.07
C ALA A 94 9.27 0.50 -4.90
N ASP A 95 10.23 0.74 -4.00
CA ASP A 95 11.32 -0.19 -3.71
C ASP A 95 10.80 -1.52 -3.17
N LEU A 96 9.78 -1.48 -2.27
CA LEU A 96 9.15 -2.69 -1.75
C LEU A 96 8.40 -3.47 -2.83
N ALA A 97 7.74 -2.79 -3.77
CA ALA A 97 7.09 -3.45 -4.90
C ALA A 97 8.09 -4.26 -5.72
N LEU A 98 9.27 -3.70 -6.03
CA LEU A 98 10.33 -4.42 -6.74
C LEU A 98 10.88 -5.59 -5.90
N ALA A 99 11.04 -5.42 -4.60
CA ALA A 99 11.43 -6.50 -3.70
C ALA A 99 10.42 -7.66 -3.78
N LEU A 100 9.13 -7.39 -3.69
CA LEU A 100 8.08 -8.40 -3.84
C LEU A 100 8.12 -9.07 -5.22
N MET A 101 8.27 -8.30 -6.31
CA MET A 101 8.40 -8.84 -7.66
C MET A 101 9.58 -9.83 -7.75
N LEU A 102 10.75 -9.43 -7.26
CA LEU A 102 11.94 -10.30 -7.24
C LEU A 102 11.73 -11.54 -6.37
N MET A 103 11.15 -11.37 -5.18
CA MET A 103 10.91 -12.48 -4.26
C MET A 103 9.96 -13.52 -4.85
N VAL A 104 8.87 -13.08 -5.51
CA VAL A 104 7.91 -13.99 -6.17
C VAL A 104 8.53 -14.66 -7.38
N LEU A 105 9.06 -13.89 -8.34
CA LEU A 105 9.64 -14.42 -9.58
C LEU A 105 10.80 -15.37 -9.33
N ARG A 106 11.61 -15.11 -8.30
CA ARG A 106 12.79 -15.93 -7.96
C ARG A 106 12.50 -16.98 -6.88
N ARG A 107 11.25 -17.13 -6.44
CA ARG A 107 10.82 -18.06 -5.39
C ARG A 107 11.67 -17.90 -4.11
N ALA A 108 12.07 -16.66 -3.80
CA ALA A 108 13.04 -16.38 -2.75
C ALA A 108 12.47 -16.70 -1.34
N SER A 109 11.18 -16.41 -1.12
CA SER A 109 10.51 -16.73 0.16
C SER A 109 10.41 -18.23 0.40
N GLU A 110 10.20 -19.01 -0.65
CA GLU A 110 10.18 -20.48 -0.58
C GLU A 110 11.59 -21.02 -0.29
N GLY A 111 12.61 -20.49 -0.97
CA GLY A 111 14.00 -20.88 -0.75
C GLY A 111 14.49 -20.52 0.66
N GLU A 112 14.11 -19.36 1.18
CA GLU A 112 14.44 -18.92 2.54
C GLU A 112 13.81 -19.83 3.60
N ARG A 113 12.53 -20.20 3.43
CA ARG A 113 11.80 -21.12 4.30
C ARG A 113 12.43 -22.50 4.31
N LEU A 114 12.69 -23.07 3.12
CA LEU A 114 13.35 -24.36 2.95
C LEU A 114 14.70 -24.43 3.69
N LEU A 115 15.46 -23.34 3.64
CA LEU A 115 16.75 -23.24 4.33
C LEU A 115 16.57 -23.21 5.86
N ARG A 116 15.64 -22.40 6.39
CA ARG A 116 15.37 -22.31 7.83
C ARG A 116 14.82 -23.59 8.43
N GLU A 117 14.05 -24.34 7.66
CA GLU A 117 13.48 -25.63 8.06
C GLU A 117 14.51 -26.77 7.98
N GLY A 118 15.75 -26.48 7.54
CA GLY A 118 16.81 -27.49 7.42
C GLY A 118 16.56 -28.51 6.29
N GLN A 119 15.70 -28.19 5.34
CA GLN A 119 15.31 -29.10 4.27
C GLN A 119 16.21 -28.98 3.02
N TRP A 120 17.16 -28.04 3.02
CA TRP A 120 18.09 -27.89 1.91
C TRP A 120 19.18 -28.96 1.96
N SER A 121 19.16 -29.87 0.99
CA SER A 121 20.09 -30.99 0.89
C SER A 121 21.31 -30.72 -0.02
N GLY A 122 21.45 -29.51 -0.53
CA GLY A 122 22.54 -29.09 -1.42
C GLY A 122 22.03 -28.48 -2.74
N TRP A 123 22.94 -27.96 -3.55
CA TRP A 123 22.63 -27.34 -4.82
C TRP A 123 22.15 -28.38 -5.85
N ASN A 124 21.10 -28.03 -6.61
CA ASN A 124 20.55 -28.84 -7.67
C ASN A 124 20.18 -27.93 -8.87
N PRO A 125 20.55 -28.30 -10.12
CA PRO A 125 20.32 -27.45 -11.30
C PRO A 125 18.84 -27.12 -11.60
N THR A 126 17.91 -27.90 -11.06
CA THR A 126 16.46 -27.69 -11.26
C THR A 126 15.73 -27.24 -10.00
N GLN A 127 16.47 -26.98 -8.91
CA GLN A 127 15.85 -26.57 -7.64
C GLN A 127 15.32 -25.13 -7.74
N LEU A 128 14.06 -24.93 -7.38
CA LEU A 128 13.38 -23.64 -7.26
C LEU A 128 13.60 -22.73 -8.49
N LEU A 129 13.51 -23.32 -9.69
CA LEU A 129 13.57 -22.54 -10.91
C LEU A 129 12.45 -21.48 -10.92
N GLY A 130 12.85 -20.25 -11.13
CA GLY A 130 11.98 -19.09 -11.25
C GLY A 130 12.24 -18.36 -12.57
N HIS A 131 11.89 -17.08 -12.61
CA HIS A 131 11.97 -16.26 -13.80
C HIS A 131 12.84 -15.03 -13.59
N GLU A 132 13.46 -14.54 -14.66
CA GLU A 132 14.15 -13.25 -14.72
C GLU A 132 13.10 -12.13 -14.86
N MET A 133 13.41 -10.94 -14.33
CA MET A 133 12.60 -9.73 -14.59
C MET A 133 12.93 -9.12 -15.96
N SER A 134 14.18 -9.24 -16.39
CA SER A 134 14.68 -8.60 -17.62
C SER A 134 13.92 -9.08 -18.86
N GLY A 135 13.53 -8.14 -19.73
CA GLY A 135 12.82 -8.42 -20.97
C GLY A 135 11.33 -8.83 -20.82
N ARG A 136 10.81 -8.77 -19.58
CA ARG A 136 9.39 -9.01 -19.31
C ARG A 136 8.57 -7.73 -19.32
N THR A 137 7.26 -7.86 -19.36
CA THR A 137 6.30 -6.75 -19.28
C THR A 137 5.77 -6.60 -17.86
N VAL A 138 5.90 -5.40 -17.30
CA VAL A 138 5.19 -5.02 -16.06
C VAL A 138 3.90 -4.28 -16.41
N GLY A 139 2.77 -4.77 -15.89
CA GLY A 139 1.46 -4.13 -15.96
C GLY A 139 1.19 -3.32 -14.69
N ILE A 140 1.05 -2.00 -14.80
CA ILE A 140 0.79 -1.13 -13.65
C ILE A 140 -0.70 -0.77 -13.61
N ILE A 141 -1.40 -1.20 -12.55
CA ILE A 141 -2.79 -0.84 -12.28
C ILE A 141 -2.78 0.40 -11.38
N GLY A 142 -2.94 1.58 -12.00
CA GLY A 142 -2.82 2.87 -11.32
C GLY A 142 -1.47 3.58 -11.55
N MET A 143 -1.36 4.41 -12.59
CA MET A 143 -0.16 5.17 -12.94
C MET A 143 -0.09 6.52 -12.20
N GLY A 144 -0.31 6.47 -10.86
CA GLY A 144 -0.09 7.58 -9.94
C GLY A 144 1.40 7.77 -9.61
N ARG A 145 1.72 8.49 -8.52
CA ARG A 145 3.11 8.74 -8.10
C ARG A 145 3.89 7.44 -7.87
N ILE A 146 3.31 6.49 -7.13
CA ILE A 146 3.93 5.19 -6.83
C ILE A 146 4.04 4.35 -8.10
N GLY A 147 2.97 4.25 -8.89
CA GLY A 147 2.98 3.51 -10.16
C GLY A 147 4.05 4.01 -11.12
N LYS A 148 4.21 5.34 -11.29
CA LYS A 148 5.29 5.95 -12.08
C LYS A 148 6.68 5.60 -11.54
N ALA A 149 6.86 5.61 -10.22
CA ALA A 149 8.14 5.28 -9.59
C ALA A 149 8.50 3.80 -9.76
N ILE A 150 7.52 2.89 -9.72
CA ILE A 150 7.69 1.46 -10.01
C ILE A 150 8.03 1.28 -11.48
N ALA A 151 7.22 1.84 -12.39
CA ALA A 151 7.42 1.75 -13.83
C ALA A 151 8.83 2.20 -14.25
N ARG A 152 9.28 3.34 -13.71
CA ARG A 152 10.63 3.87 -13.96
C ARG A 152 11.73 2.90 -13.51
N ARG A 153 11.60 2.29 -12.32
CA ARG A 153 12.57 1.32 -11.81
C ARG A 153 12.59 0.04 -12.64
N CYS A 154 11.42 -0.48 -13.01
CA CYS A 154 11.29 -1.67 -13.86
C CYS A 154 11.93 -1.43 -15.23
N HIS A 155 11.64 -0.31 -15.87
CA HIS A 155 12.17 0.00 -17.20
C HIS A 155 13.67 0.27 -17.17
N LEU A 156 14.14 1.21 -16.33
CA LEU A 156 15.54 1.62 -16.32
C LEU A 156 16.48 0.62 -15.63
N GLY A 157 15.98 -0.10 -14.63
CA GLY A 157 16.81 -1.04 -13.86
C GLY A 157 16.85 -2.45 -14.44
N PHE A 158 15.74 -2.89 -15.06
CA PHE A 158 15.59 -4.27 -15.55
C PHE A 158 15.27 -4.37 -17.05
N GLY A 159 15.15 -3.25 -17.75
CA GLY A 159 14.81 -3.26 -19.18
C GLY A 159 13.42 -3.84 -19.46
N MET A 160 12.49 -3.74 -18.50
CA MET A 160 11.12 -4.23 -18.69
C MET A 160 10.34 -3.31 -19.61
N ASP A 161 9.45 -3.88 -20.41
CA ASP A 161 8.38 -3.15 -21.07
C ASP A 161 7.32 -2.74 -20.04
N VAL A 162 6.71 -1.55 -20.23
CA VAL A 162 5.72 -1.01 -19.30
C VAL A 162 4.37 -0.89 -19.99
N ALA A 163 3.41 -1.69 -19.53
CA ALA A 163 1.99 -1.55 -19.80
C ALA A 163 1.29 -0.96 -18.57
N PHE A 164 0.23 -0.18 -18.75
CA PHE A 164 -0.53 0.30 -17.62
C PHE A 164 -2.00 0.54 -17.93
N PHE A 165 -2.81 0.41 -16.88
CA PHE A 165 -4.21 0.80 -16.87
C PHE A 165 -4.40 1.94 -15.87
N ASN A 166 -5.12 2.99 -16.29
CA ASN A 166 -5.46 4.10 -15.42
C ASN A 166 -6.79 4.70 -15.89
N ARG A 167 -7.64 5.11 -14.94
CA ARG A 167 -8.95 5.70 -15.24
C ARG A 167 -8.88 6.93 -16.15
N SER A 168 -7.89 7.78 -15.93
CA SER A 168 -7.62 8.95 -16.75
C SER A 168 -6.47 8.72 -17.72
N ILE A 169 -6.46 9.46 -18.82
CA ILE A 169 -5.34 9.45 -19.76
C ILE A 169 -4.14 10.14 -19.10
N ILE A 170 -2.98 9.47 -19.18
CA ILE A 170 -1.70 10.00 -18.69
C ILE A 170 -0.87 10.43 -19.91
N SER A 171 -0.70 11.72 -20.11
CA SER A 171 -0.09 12.29 -21.31
C SER A 171 1.43 12.42 -21.27
N ALA A 172 2.06 12.38 -20.08
CA ALA A 172 3.50 12.57 -19.94
C ALA A 172 4.09 11.57 -18.92
N LEU A 173 4.97 10.73 -19.45
CA LEU A 173 5.79 9.80 -18.68
C LEU A 173 7.26 10.01 -19.06
N GLU A 174 8.17 9.81 -18.10
CA GLU A 174 9.62 9.93 -18.30
C GLU A 174 10.23 8.72 -19.02
N ILE A 175 9.44 7.68 -19.23
CA ILE A 175 9.85 6.41 -19.85
C ILE A 175 8.82 6.00 -20.91
N PRO A 176 9.19 5.18 -21.90
CA PRO A 176 8.24 4.54 -22.79
C PRO A 176 7.27 3.66 -21.98
N ALA A 177 5.97 3.87 -22.20
CA ALA A 177 4.94 3.03 -21.58
C ALA A 177 3.66 3.07 -22.43
N ARG A 178 2.94 1.95 -22.46
CA ARG A 178 1.70 1.79 -23.21
C ARG A 178 0.50 1.84 -22.28
N GLN A 179 -0.39 2.81 -22.45
CA GLN A 179 -1.66 2.87 -21.75
C GLN A 179 -2.70 2.00 -22.44
N PHE A 180 -3.43 1.22 -21.67
CA PHE A 180 -4.59 0.46 -22.09
C PHE A 180 -5.85 1.09 -21.48
N GLN A 181 -6.95 1.06 -22.25
CA GLN A 181 -8.26 1.51 -21.80
C GLN A 181 -9.07 0.36 -21.17
N ASP A 182 -8.67 -0.87 -21.43
CA ASP A 182 -9.27 -2.09 -20.92
C ASP A 182 -8.25 -2.83 -20.02
N LEU A 183 -8.69 -3.14 -18.79
CA LEU A 183 -7.83 -3.78 -17.79
C LEU A 183 -7.44 -5.21 -18.21
N HIS A 184 -8.38 -5.99 -18.78
CA HIS A 184 -8.08 -7.36 -19.20
C HIS A 184 -7.06 -7.38 -20.33
N GLN A 185 -7.15 -6.45 -21.29
CA GLN A 185 -6.15 -6.35 -22.37
C GLN A 185 -4.75 -6.00 -21.84
N MET A 186 -4.68 -5.16 -20.81
CA MET A 186 -3.41 -4.83 -20.16
C MET A 186 -2.85 -6.03 -19.39
N LEU A 187 -3.70 -6.74 -18.64
CA LEU A 187 -3.31 -7.95 -17.90
C LEU A 187 -2.82 -9.06 -18.83
N ALA A 188 -3.48 -9.27 -19.95
CA ALA A 188 -3.14 -10.32 -20.93
C ALA A 188 -1.73 -10.14 -21.57
N VAL A 189 -1.14 -8.95 -21.49
CA VAL A 189 0.23 -8.69 -22.00
C VAL A 189 1.26 -8.57 -20.89
N SER A 190 0.86 -8.75 -19.63
CA SER A 190 1.69 -8.52 -18.46
C SER A 190 2.23 -9.83 -17.88
N ASP A 191 3.51 -9.92 -17.69
CA ASP A 191 4.14 -11.01 -16.91
C ASP A 191 4.03 -10.78 -15.41
N VAL A 192 4.00 -9.52 -14.99
CA VAL A 192 3.80 -9.12 -13.59
C VAL A 192 2.82 -7.96 -13.54
N ALA A 193 1.71 -8.11 -12.84
CA ALA A 193 0.76 -7.03 -12.60
C ALA A 193 0.98 -6.43 -11.20
N VAL A 194 1.10 -5.10 -11.11
CA VAL A 194 1.29 -4.38 -9.84
C VAL A 194 0.09 -3.49 -9.57
N VAL A 195 -0.58 -3.72 -8.44
CA VAL A 195 -1.71 -2.91 -7.97
C VAL A 195 -1.19 -1.71 -7.19
N ALA A 196 -1.41 -0.51 -7.73
CA ALA A 196 -0.94 0.77 -7.18
C ALA A 196 -2.03 1.87 -7.21
N VAL A 197 -3.31 1.47 -7.17
CA VAL A 197 -4.46 2.37 -7.09
C VAL A 197 -4.74 2.80 -5.65
N PRO A 198 -5.38 3.96 -5.41
CA PRO A 198 -5.93 4.29 -4.10
C PRO A 198 -6.99 3.26 -3.68
N GLY A 199 -7.08 2.95 -2.39
CA GLY A 199 -8.22 2.21 -1.87
C GLY A 199 -9.50 3.07 -1.83
N GLY A 200 -10.65 2.42 -1.74
CA GLY A 200 -11.96 3.06 -1.66
C GLY A 200 -13.03 2.29 -2.42
N SER A 201 -14.27 2.80 -2.38
CA SER A 201 -15.43 2.12 -3.00
C SER A 201 -15.28 1.87 -4.50
N GLU A 202 -14.56 2.75 -5.21
CA GLU A 202 -14.36 2.64 -6.67
C GLU A 202 -13.33 1.58 -7.08
N THR A 203 -12.49 1.13 -6.14
CA THR A 203 -11.40 0.17 -6.41
C THR A 203 -11.51 -1.11 -5.61
N ARG A 204 -12.52 -1.22 -4.73
CA ARG A 204 -12.80 -2.44 -3.99
C ARG A 204 -13.17 -3.57 -4.95
N GLY A 205 -12.48 -4.73 -4.83
CA GLY A 205 -12.70 -5.89 -5.68
C GLY A 205 -12.40 -5.64 -7.16
N LEU A 206 -11.55 -4.66 -7.46
CA LEU A 206 -11.13 -4.35 -8.83
C LEU A 206 -10.45 -5.53 -9.52
N ILE A 207 -9.77 -6.36 -8.74
CA ILE A 207 -9.10 -7.57 -9.20
C ILE A 207 -9.83 -8.77 -8.58
N GLY A 208 -10.57 -9.48 -9.39
CA GLY A 208 -11.27 -10.72 -9.05
C GLY A 208 -10.86 -11.86 -9.96
N ALA A 209 -11.65 -12.94 -9.96
CA ALA A 209 -11.38 -14.12 -10.76
C ALA A 209 -11.26 -13.84 -12.28
N PRO A 210 -12.04 -12.93 -12.90
CA PRO A 210 -11.87 -12.59 -14.32
C PRO A 210 -10.50 -11.96 -14.62
N GLU A 211 -10.06 -11.01 -13.78
CA GLU A 211 -8.79 -10.30 -13.93
C GLU A 211 -7.59 -11.23 -13.71
N LEU A 212 -7.68 -12.14 -12.72
CA LEU A 212 -6.66 -13.14 -12.45
C LEU A 212 -6.54 -14.14 -13.61
N ARG A 213 -7.65 -14.55 -14.23
CA ARG A 213 -7.63 -15.37 -15.44
C ARG A 213 -7.03 -14.62 -16.65
N ALA A 214 -7.31 -13.33 -16.78
CA ALA A 214 -6.75 -12.53 -17.86
C ALA A 214 -5.23 -12.34 -17.71
N LEU A 215 -4.72 -12.30 -16.47
CA LEU A 215 -3.30 -12.24 -16.18
C LEU A 215 -2.56 -13.53 -16.59
N GLY A 216 -3.13 -14.69 -16.29
CA GLY A 216 -2.66 -16.00 -16.79
C GLY A 216 -1.63 -16.71 -15.93
N SER A 217 -1.44 -18.01 -16.24
CA SER A 217 -0.73 -18.99 -15.39
C SER A 217 0.77 -18.76 -15.24
N ASP A 218 1.40 -18.04 -16.15
CA ASP A 218 2.85 -17.75 -16.12
C ASP A 218 3.18 -16.39 -15.48
N SER A 219 2.14 -15.69 -15.01
CA SER A 219 2.25 -14.32 -14.53
C SER A 219 2.00 -14.21 -13.02
N CYS A 220 2.46 -13.11 -12.42
CA CYS A 220 2.35 -12.86 -10.97
C CYS A 220 1.58 -11.57 -10.69
N LEU A 221 0.86 -11.55 -9.55
CA LEU A 221 0.20 -10.36 -9.01
C LEU A 221 0.99 -9.80 -7.83
N ILE A 222 1.22 -8.47 -7.82
CA ILE A 222 1.81 -7.75 -6.68
C ILE A 222 0.80 -6.74 -6.16
N ASN A 223 0.50 -6.78 -4.87
CA ASN A 223 -0.39 -5.79 -4.24
C ASN A 223 0.34 -5.00 -3.16
N ILE A 224 0.57 -3.71 -3.43
CA ILE A 224 1.14 -2.72 -2.48
C ILE A 224 0.17 -1.56 -2.23
N ALA A 225 -1.09 -1.72 -2.63
CA ALA A 225 -2.12 -0.68 -2.54
C ALA A 225 -2.97 -0.83 -1.26
N ARG A 226 -4.06 -1.62 -1.37
CA ARG A 226 -4.93 -2.02 -0.25
C ARG A 226 -5.40 -3.46 -0.49
N GLY A 227 -5.60 -4.20 0.59
CA GLY A 227 -6.03 -5.60 0.50
C GLY A 227 -7.37 -5.79 -0.20
N ASP A 228 -8.33 -4.90 0.09
CA ASP A 228 -9.68 -4.96 -0.47
C ASP A 228 -9.80 -4.57 -1.95
N VAL A 229 -8.71 -4.16 -2.59
CA VAL A 229 -8.65 -3.95 -4.05
C VAL A 229 -8.64 -5.28 -4.80
N VAL A 230 -8.10 -6.31 -4.18
CA VAL A 230 -8.09 -7.68 -4.69
C VAL A 230 -9.13 -8.50 -3.92
N ASP A 231 -9.97 -9.25 -4.62
CA ASP A 231 -10.82 -10.24 -3.98
C ASP A 231 -9.93 -11.36 -3.42
N GLU A 232 -9.87 -11.45 -2.10
CA GLU A 232 -8.92 -12.33 -1.40
C GLU A 232 -9.29 -13.81 -1.56
N GLU A 233 -10.59 -14.14 -1.69
CA GLU A 233 -11.06 -15.50 -1.91
C GLU A 233 -10.73 -15.95 -3.34
N ASP A 234 -10.96 -15.09 -4.32
CA ASP A 234 -10.59 -15.34 -5.72
C ASP A 234 -9.08 -15.50 -5.89
N LEU A 235 -8.28 -14.67 -5.18
CA LEU A 235 -6.83 -14.77 -5.20
C LEU A 235 -6.35 -16.11 -4.62
N ILE A 236 -6.89 -16.53 -3.47
CA ILE A 236 -6.56 -17.82 -2.85
C ILE A 236 -6.89 -18.97 -3.82
N ALA A 237 -8.06 -18.94 -4.45
CA ALA A 237 -8.43 -19.93 -5.43
C ALA A 237 -7.49 -19.94 -6.65
N ALA A 238 -7.13 -18.75 -7.15
CA ALA A 238 -6.23 -18.60 -8.30
C ALA A 238 -4.82 -19.13 -8.02
N LEU A 239 -4.29 -18.91 -6.82
CA LEU A 239 -2.99 -19.42 -6.39
C LEU A 239 -3.01 -20.95 -6.24
N ARG A 240 -4.05 -21.49 -5.61
CA ARG A 240 -4.24 -22.93 -5.40
C ARG A 240 -4.39 -23.67 -6.72
N ASP A 241 -5.19 -23.13 -7.64
CA ASP A 241 -5.57 -23.80 -8.89
C ASP A 241 -4.56 -23.50 -10.04
N GLY A 242 -3.49 -22.72 -9.75
CA GLY A 242 -2.46 -22.38 -10.74
C GLY A 242 -2.95 -21.46 -11.87
N ILE A 243 -3.99 -20.65 -11.60
CA ILE A 243 -4.50 -19.65 -12.56
C ILE A 243 -3.47 -18.54 -12.76
N ILE A 244 -2.70 -18.21 -11.71
CA ILE A 244 -1.51 -17.36 -11.75
C ILE A 244 -0.33 -18.10 -11.13
N ALA A 245 0.90 -17.75 -11.52
CA ALA A 245 2.11 -18.39 -11.01
C ALA A 245 2.38 -18.07 -9.54
N GLY A 246 2.05 -16.86 -9.09
CA GLY A 246 2.28 -16.46 -7.71
C GLY A 246 1.75 -15.06 -7.40
N ALA A 247 1.83 -14.70 -6.12
CA ALA A 247 1.46 -13.36 -5.65
C ALA A 247 2.45 -12.82 -4.60
N GLY A 248 2.68 -11.50 -4.64
CA GLY A 248 3.41 -10.75 -3.62
C GLY A 248 2.50 -9.73 -2.97
N LEU A 249 2.25 -9.88 -1.67
CA LEU A 249 1.28 -9.08 -0.95
C LEU A 249 1.96 -8.33 0.22
N ASP A 250 1.76 -7.01 0.26
CA ASP A 250 2.12 -6.18 1.41
C ASP A 250 0.88 -5.79 2.23
N VAL A 251 -0.32 -6.05 1.71
CA VAL A 251 -1.59 -5.61 2.27
C VAL A 251 -2.65 -6.70 2.18
N TYR A 252 -3.60 -6.72 3.13
CA TYR A 252 -4.63 -7.74 3.27
C TYR A 252 -6.01 -7.08 3.48
N ALA A 253 -7.08 -7.81 3.15
CA ALA A 253 -8.44 -7.29 3.22
C ALA A 253 -8.90 -6.96 4.65
N ARG A 254 -8.36 -7.64 5.66
CA ARG A 254 -8.75 -7.50 7.07
C ARG A 254 -7.54 -7.42 8.01
N GLU A 255 -6.57 -6.55 7.68
CA GLU A 255 -5.40 -6.35 8.53
C GLU A 255 -5.76 -6.14 10.01
N PRO A 256 -5.06 -6.76 10.97
CA PRO A 256 -3.87 -7.61 10.82
C PRO A 256 -4.16 -9.09 10.55
N HIS A 257 -5.43 -9.48 10.32
CA HIS A 257 -5.79 -10.86 10.05
C HIS A 257 -5.45 -11.25 8.61
N VAL A 258 -4.65 -12.31 8.46
CA VAL A 258 -4.31 -12.94 7.18
C VAL A 258 -4.93 -14.33 7.12
N PRO A 259 -5.69 -14.69 6.07
CA PRO A 259 -6.26 -16.02 5.95
C PRO A 259 -5.20 -17.12 5.96
N GLN A 260 -5.47 -18.23 6.67
CA GLN A 260 -4.55 -19.35 6.76
C GLN A 260 -4.18 -19.91 5.38
N ALA A 261 -5.12 -19.93 4.45
CA ALA A 261 -4.89 -20.38 3.09
C ALA A 261 -3.84 -19.56 2.31
N LEU A 262 -3.69 -18.26 2.62
CA LEU A 262 -2.59 -17.44 2.09
C LEU A 262 -1.27 -17.74 2.79
N LEU A 263 -1.30 -17.92 4.11
CA LEU A 263 -0.10 -18.26 4.89
C LEU A 263 0.51 -19.60 4.45
N ASP A 264 -0.35 -20.54 4.05
CA ASP A 264 0.04 -21.88 3.61
C ASP A 264 0.39 -21.94 2.10
N ALA A 265 0.06 -20.91 1.31
CA ALA A 265 0.31 -20.89 -0.12
C ALA A 265 1.82 -20.80 -0.42
N PRO A 266 2.43 -21.83 -1.05
CA PRO A 266 3.88 -21.85 -1.30
C PRO A 266 4.31 -20.77 -2.30
N ASN A 267 3.43 -20.40 -3.22
CA ASN A 267 3.65 -19.41 -4.27
C ASN A 267 3.18 -17.99 -3.89
N ALA A 268 2.92 -17.73 -2.59
CA ALA A 268 2.68 -16.40 -2.06
C ALA A 268 3.88 -15.89 -1.27
N THR A 269 4.27 -14.64 -1.53
CA THR A 269 5.22 -13.86 -0.70
C THR A 269 4.43 -12.82 0.07
N LEU A 270 4.50 -12.88 1.41
CA LEU A 270 3.65 -12.10 2.29
C LEU A 270 4.50 -11.17 3.17
N LEU A 271 4.18 -9.89 3.20
CA LEU A 271 4.82 -8.88 4.04
C LEU A 271 3.76 -8.15 4.89
N PRO A 272 4.10 -7.75 6.14
CA PRO A 272 3.15 -7.15 7.07
C PRO A 272 3.07 -5.62 6.94
N HIS A 273 2.59 -5.12 5.79
CA HIS A 273 2.39 -3.71 5.46
C HIS A 273 3.67 -2.87 5.66
N LEU A 274 4.72 -3.23 4.95
CA LEU A 274 6.05 -2.61 5.04
C LEU A 274 6.29 -1.49 4.02
N GLY A 275 5.33 -1.14 3.17
CA GLY A 275 5.50 -0.19 2.06
C GLY A 275 6.20 1.12 2.43
N THR A 276 6.05 1.59 3.66
CA THR A 276 6.69 2.81 4.17
C THR A 276 7.69 2.55 5.29
N ALA A 277 8.02 1.30 5.60
CA ALA A 277 8.76 0.91 6.81
C ALA A 277 10.27 1.11 6.68
N THR A 278 10.69 2.34 6.38
CA THR A 278 12.08 2.78 6.54
C THR A 278 12.15 3.94 7.53
N ASP A 279 13.27 4.08 8.24
CA ASP A 279 13.46 5.16 9.22
C ASP A 279 13.28 6.54 8.57
N GLU A 280 13.87 6.71 7.39
CA GLU A 280 13.83 7.97 6.63
C GLU A 280 12.39 8.31 6.20
N THR A 281 11.64 7.32 5.69
CA THR A 281 10.27 7.55 5.21
C THR A 281 9.33 7.82 6.37
N ARG A 282 9.38 7.01 7.44
CA ARG A 282 8.55 7.21 8.64
C ARG A 282 8.87 8.54 9.31
N THR A 283 10.15 8.96 9.34
CA THR A 283 10.54 10.30 9.82
C THR A 283 9.98 11.41 8.93
N ARG A 284 10.12 11.31 7.61
CA ARG A 284 9.56 12.31 6.67
C ARG A 284 8.03 12.40 6.77
N MET A 285 7.32 11.27 6.91
CA MET A 285 5.87 11.26 7.11
C MET A 285 5.47 12.05 8.36
N ALA A 286 6.14 11.80 9.49
CA ALA A 286 5.85 12.50 10.73
C ALA A 286 6.16 14.01 10.65
N LEU A 287 7.29 14.38 10.05
CA LEU A 287 7.64 15.79 9.85
C LEU A 287 6.65 16.49 8.90
N ARG A 288 6.21 15.80 7.83
CA ARG A 288 5.19 16.34 6.92
C ARG A 288 3.84 16.55 7.63
N ALA A 289 3.43 15.61 8.48
CA ALA A 289 2.24 15.77 9.31
C ALA A 289 2.41 16.96 10.30
N LEU A 290 3.59 17.09 10.90
CA LEU A 290 3.93 18.22 11.77
C LEU A 290 3.84 19.56 11.02
N ASP A 291 4.35 19.64 9.78
CA ASP A 291 4.27 20.87 8.96
C ASP A 291 2.81 21.26 8.70
N ASN A 292 1.94 20.27 8.39
CA ASN A 292 0.50 20.51 8.22
C ASN A 292 -0.15 21.02 9.53
N ILE A 293 0.22 20.45 10.68
CA ILE A 293 -0.27 20.90 12.01
C ILE A 293 0.15 22.35 12.27
N LEU A 294 1.42 22.68 12.01
CA LEU A 294 1.96 24.04 12.23
C LEU A 294 1.27 25.05 11.30
N ALA A 295 0.98 24.71 10.05
CA ALA A 295 0.26 25.56 9.13
C ALA A 295 -1.16 25.88 9.66
N VAL A 296 -1.90 24.85 10.09
CA VAL A 296 -3.25 25.03 10.65
C VAL A 296 -3.21 25.87 11.94
N ARG A 297 -2.24 25.63 12.83
CA ARG A 297 -2.03 26.43 14.06
C ARG A 297 -1.77 27.91 13.73
N ALA A 298 -1.07 28.19 12.64
CA ALA A 298 -0.79 29.56 12.16
C ALA A 298 -1.97 30.19 11.39
N GLY A 299 -3.12 29.53 11.29
CA GLY A 299 -4.26 30.00 10.48
C GLY A 299 -4.01 29.93 8.98
N GLN A 300 -3.03 29.16 8.53
CA GLN A 300 -2.67 28.96 7.12
C GLN A 300 -3.30 27.69 6.59
N ARG A 301 -3.53 27.67 5.27
CA ARG A 301 -3.98 26.43 4.60
C ARG A 301 -2.85 25.40 4.60
N PRO A 302 -3.07 24.18 5.14
CA PRO A 302 -2.07 23.13 5.07
C PRO A 302 -1.83 22.68 3.63
N GLN A 303 -0.62 22.26 3.35
CA GLN A 303 -0.21 21.87 1.99
C GLN A 303 -0.95 20.60 1.50
N ASP A 304 -1.20 19.67 2.41
CA ASP A 304 -1.78 18.35 2.07
C ASP A 304 -3.23 18.22 2.58
N LEU A 305 -4.02 19.25 2.34
CA LEU A 305 -5.43 19.28 2.72
C LEU A 305 -6.22 18.21 1.96
N VAL A 306 -6.93 17.36 2.71
CA VAL A 306 -7.92 16.40 2.19
C VAL A 306 -9.32 17.01 2.27
N VAL A 307 -9.67 17.58 3.43
CA VAL A 307 -10.95 18.27 3.69
C VAL A 307 -10.78 19.33 4.78
#